data_70804d702a93128fc9e30e7816f6cde1
#
_entry.id   70804d702a93128fc9e30e7816f6cde1
#
_cell.length_a   1.000
_cell.length_b   1.000
_cell.length_c   1.000
_cell.angle_alpha   90.00
_cell.angle_beta   90.00
_cell.angle_gamma   90.00
#
_symmetry.space_group_name_H-M   'P 1'
#
loop_
_entity.id
_entity.type
_entity.pdbx_description
1 polymer ?
#
loop_
_entity_poly.entity_id
_entity_poly.type
_entity_poly.pdbx_seq_one_letter_code
_entity_poly.pdbx_strand_id
1 'polypeptide(L)'
;MGMSNCLKMVISLFLFLFMRWFVEIGASQDECKVSRCSNHGPVIRFPFRLKDQPYHCGYPGFEISCIEKKQTILELPYSVSLSVKKINYNSQEIIVHDPDFCLQRQLQNLTLSASPFQFKLASSNYLVDCTFFNCSSEKTHLDYFFSIPCTVLLSNPVYAVDSDNILELLDLSSCHKIYDVTLPQDIVNGENYFSLTWSELICGNCEREGKKCRLKGNLGKEPETECIDQPGKGTIWIHSSLINLLPLCYSKS
;
A
#
# COMPACT_ATOMS: atom_id res chain seq x y z
N MET A 1 -47.61 44.76 13.08
CA MET A 1 -47.44 43.90 14.26
C MET A 1 -45.95 43.55 14.37
N GLY A 2 -45.25 44.18 15.32
CA GLY A 2 -43.80 43.93 15.49
C GLY A 2 -43.57 42.64 16.26
N MET A 3 -42.72 41.78 15.72
CA MET A 3 -42.26 40.59 16.46
C MET A 3 -41.66 40.99 17.81
N SER A 4 -42.07 40.30 18.87
CA SER A 4 -41.53 40.49 20.23
C SER A 4 -40.01 40.38 20.22
N ASN A 5 -39.30 41.22 20.97
CA ASN A 5 -37.84 41.22 21.06
C ASN A 5 -37.29 39.83 21.51
N CYS A 6 -38.05 39.10 22.31
CA CYS A 6 -37.75 37.75 22.73
C CYS A 6 -37.71 36.78 21.52
N LEU A 7 -38.68 36.86 20.61
CA LEU A 7 -38.74 36.02 19.41
C LEU A 7 -37.59 36.31 18.45
N LYS A 8 -37.18 37.56 18.31
CA LYS A 8 -36.00 37.95 17.49
C LYS A 8 -34.71 37.40 18.07
N MET A 9 -34.55 37.43 19.38
CA MET A 9 -33.36 36.84 20.07
C MET A 9 -33.31 35.33 19.89
N VAL A 10 -34.42 34.62 20.04
CA VAL A 10 -34.48 33.17 19.86
C VAL A 10 -34.16 32.79 18.41
N ILE A 11 -34.73 33.49 17.43
CA ILE A 11 -34.41 33.25 16.00
C ILE A 11 -32.93 33.51 15.71
N SER A 12 -32.36 34.60 16.25
CA SER A 12 -30.95 34.93 16.08
C SER A 12 -30.05 33.86 16.67
N LEU A 13 -30.37 33.33 17.85
CA LEU A 13 -29.63 32.25 18.50
C LEU A 13 -29.72 30.93 17.70
N PHE A 14 -30.93 30.63 17.18
CA PHE A 14 -31.11 29.45 16.30
C PHE A 14 -30.31 29.57 15.01
N LEU A 15 -30.31 30.73 14.36
CA LEU A 15 -29.50 30.98 13.17
C LEU A 15 -28.00 30.89 13.46
N PHE A 16 -27.57 31.40 14.63
CA PHE A 16 -26.15 31.32 15.01
C PHE A 16 -25.71 29.90 15.30
N LEU A 17 -26.55 29.09 15.99
CA LEU A 17 -26.29 27.67 16.24
C LEU A 17 -26.35 26.84 14.94
N PHE A 18 -27.30 27.20 14.05
CA PHE A 18 -27.44 26.56 12.74
C PHE A 18 -26.23 26.86 11.84
N MET A 19 -25.78 28.13 11.81
CA MET A 19 -24.56 28.51 11.09
C MET A 19 -23.31 27.84 11.67
N ARG A 20 -23.21 27.73 12.98
CA ARG A 20 -22.13 26.95 13.62
C ARG A 20 -22.18 25.47 13.22
N TRP A 21 -23.35 24.88 13.16
CA TRP A 21 -23.55 23.50 12.74
C TRP A 21 -23.14 23.28 11.28
N PHE A 22 -23.45 24.20 10.39
CA PHE A 22 -23.02 24.15 8.98
C PHE A 22 -21.49 24.32 8.84
N VAL A 23 -20.85 25.12 9.67
CA VAL A 23 -19.39 25.29 9.66
C VAL A 23 -18.69 24.02 10.15
N GLU A 24 -19.24 23.30 11.12
CA GLU A 24 -18.65 22.02 11.58
C GLU A 24 -18.92 20.84 10.62
N ILE A 25 -20.01 20.87 9.85
CA ILE A 25 -20.30 19.83 8.83
C ILE A 25 -19.50 20.08 7.54
N GLY A 26 -19.04 21.30 7.30
CA GLY A 26 -18.30 21.69 6.09
C GLY A 26 -16.80 21.41 6.12
N ALA A 27 -16.23 20.90 7.20
CA ALA A 27 -14.79 20.74 7.33
C ALA A 27 -14.41 19.33 7.75
N SER A 28 -14.05 18.58 6.84
CA SER A 28 -13.12 17.46 6.74
C SER A 28 -13.69 16.42 5.79
N GLN A 29 -13.67 16.72 4.52
CA GLN A 29 -13.45 15.61 3.58
C GLN A 29 -12.16 14.96 4.06
N ASP A 30 -12.27 13.71 4.52
CA ASP A 30 -11.12 12.91 4.92
C ASP A 30 -10.25 12.77 3.66
N GLU A 31 -9.28 13.68 3.50
CA GLU A 31 -8.38 13.72 2.35
C GLU A 31 -7.68 12.38 2.16
N CYS A 32 -7.53 11.62 3.25
CA CYS A 32 -6.92 10.30 3.29
C CYS A 32 -7.95 9.16 3.22
N LYS A 33 -8.96 9.33 2.38
CA LYS A 33 -10.04 8.36 2.23
C LYS A 33 -9.50 6.99 1.81
N VAL A 34 -9.98 5.94 2.50
CA VAL A 34 -9.77 4.55 2.09
C VAL A 34 -10.26 4.34 0.65
N SER A 35 -9.41 3.77 -0.19
CA SER A 35 -9.63 3.67 -1.63
C SER A 35 -9.40 2.26 -2.15
N ARG A 36 -9.77 2.02 -3.41
CA ARG A 36 -9.48 0.80 -4.18
C ARG A 36 -9.36 1.18 -5.66
N CYS A 37 -8.49 0.51 -6.40
CA CYS A 37 -8.41 0.69 -7.86
C CYS A 37 -9.56 0.01 -8.60
N SER A 38 -10.14 -1.04 -8.02
CA SER A 38 -11.31 -1.76 -8.56
C SER A 38 -12.19 -2.29 -7.43
N ASN A 39 -13.43 -2.67 -7.74
CA ASN A 39 -14.38 -3.18 -6.75
C ASN A 39 -13.87 -4.39 -5.95
N HIS A 40 -13.05 -5.24 -6.59
CA HIS A 40 -12.47 -6.43 -5.99
C HIS A 40 -10.98 -6.30 -5.68
N GLY A 41 -10.38 -5.12 -5.94
CA GLY A 41 -8.98 -4.83 -5.66
C GLY A 41 -8.69 -4.72 -4.16
N PRO A 42 -7.41 -4.73 -3.79
CA PRO A 42 -7.00 -4.56 -2.40
C PRO A 42 -7.47 -3.20 -1.87
N VAL A 43 -7.78 -3.17 -0.58
CA VAL A 43 -8.06 -1.92 0.13
C VAL A 43 -6.77 -1.14 0.25
N ILE A 44 -6.78 0.13 -0.14
CA ILE A 44 -5.66 1.04 -0.04
C ILE A 44 -5.96 2.04 1.08
N ARG A 45 -5.17 2.02 2.12
CA ARG A 45 -5.21 2.91 3.27
C ARG A 45 -3.84 3.01 3.91
N PHE A 46 -3.64 3.93 4.81
CA PHE A 46 -2.35 4.08 5.50
C PHE A 46 -1.80 2.71 5.99
N PRO A 47 -0.51 2.38 5.80
CA PRO A 47 0.57 3.25 5.33
C PRO A 47 0.61 3.50 3.82
N PHE A 48 -0.20 2.80 3.02
CA PHE A 48 -0.31 3.04 1.58
C PHE A 48 -1.19 4.25 1.28
N ARG A 49 -0.89 4.97 0.20
CA ARG A 49 -1.73 6.01 -0.40
C ARG A 49 -1.78 5.87 -1.91
N LEU A 50 -2.82 6.39 -2.52
CA LEU A 50 -2.82 6.62 -3.96
C LEU A 50 -1.90 7.80 -4.31
N LYS A 51 -1.29 7.78 -5.49
CA LYS A 51 -0.42 8.87 -5.96
C LYS A 51 -1.12 10.23 -6.01
N ASP A 52 -2.43 10.24 -6.30
CA ASP A 52 -3.28 11.44 -6.35
C ASP A 52 -3.72 11.94 -4.96
N GLN A 53 -3.53 11.17 -3.90
CA GLN A 53 -3.79 11.60 -2.54
C GLN A 53 -2.64 12.46 -1.99
N PRO A 54 -2.94 13.40 -1.05
CA PRO A 54 -1.91 14.19 -0.37
C PRO A 54 -0.79 13.32 0.24
N TYR A 55 0.42 13.87 0.27
CA TYR A 55 1.60 13.15 0.76
C TYR A 55 1.45 12.61 2.19
N HIS A 56 0.79 13.38 3.06
CA HIS A 56 0.56 12.98 4.45
C HIS A 56 -0.42 11.81 4.64
N CYS A 57 -1.10 11.37 3.57
CA CYS A 57 -2.01 10.23 3.61
C CYS A 57 -1.32 8.87 3.55
N GLY A 58 -0.01 8.83 3.32
CA GLY A 58 0.77 7.60 3.29
C GLY A 58 2.14 7.75 3.90
N TYR A 59 2.81 6.64 4.15
CA TYR A 59 4.21 6.61 4.56
C TYR A 59 5.10 6.73 3.31
N PRO A 60 6.24 7.42 3.37
CA PRO A 60 7.16 7.53 2.24
C PRO A 60 7.54 6.15 1.67
N GLY A 61 7.47 6.00 0.34
CA GLY A 61 7.75 4.75 -0.34
C GLY A 61 6.59 3.76 -0.43
N PHE A 62 5.36 4.16 0.03
CA PHE A 62 4.15 3.33 -0.01
C PHE A 62 3.13 3.82 -1.05
N GLU A 63 3.61 4.41 -2.13
CA GLU A 63 2.75 4.92 -3.20
C GLU A 63 2.17 3.80 -4.05
N ILE A 64 0.86 3.86 -4.26
CA ILE A 64 0.08 2.98 -5.12
C ILE A 64 -0.49 3.77 -6.29
N SER A 65 -0.39 3.22 -7.49
CA SER A 65 -1.03 3.74 -8.69
C SER A 65 -2.18 2.85 -9.14
N CYS A 66 -3.23 3.47 -9.66
CA CYS A 66 -4.29 2.77 -10.37
C CYS A 66 -4.10 2.98 -11.87
N ILE A 67 -3.88 1.92 -12.64
CA ILE A 67 -3.75 2.01 -14.09
C ILE A 67 -5.05 1.63 -14.81
N GLU A 68 -5.13 1.90 -16.14
CA GLU A 68 -6.35 1.83 -16.97
C GLU A 68 -7.15 0.53 -16.86
N LYS A 69 -6.52 -0.59 -16.62
CA LYS A 69 -7.17 -1.89 -16.42
C LYS A 69 -7.72 -2.08 -15.00
N LYS A 70 -7.81 -1.01 -14.20
CA LYS A 70 -8.18 -1.06 -12.78
C LYS A 70 -7.24 -1.93 -11.94
N GLN A 71 -6.00 -2.08 -12.38
CA GLN A 71 -4.96 -2.77 -11.64
C GLN A 71 -4.35 -1.85 -10.59
N THR A 72 -4.01 -2.45 -9.47
CA THR A 72 -3.32 -1.79 -8.35
C THR A 72 -1.84 -2.02 -8.51
N ILE A 73 -1.05 -0.97 -8.71
CA ILE A 73 0.39 -1.06 -8.97
C ILE A 73 1.17 -0.46 -7.80
N LEU A 74 2.10 -1.24 -7.28
CA LEU A 74 3.16 -0.78 -6.38
C LEU A 74 4.38 -0.40 -7.21
N GLU A 75 4.84 0.83 -7.06
CA GLU A 75 6.08 1.29 -7.67
C GLU A 75 7.22 1.22 -6.68
N LEU A 76 8.23 0.45 -7.02
CA LEU A 76 9.47 0.32 -6.27
C LEU A 76 10.56 1.18 -6.92
N PRO A 77 11.68 1.44 -6.22
CA PRO A 77 12.82 2.13 -6.79
C PRO A 77 13.28 1.54 -8.14
N TYR A 78 13.95 2.36 -8.93
CA TYR A 78 14.50 2.00 -10.26
C TYR A 78 13.45 1.54 -11.29
N SER A 79 12.24 2.12 -11.21
CA SER A 79 11.13 1.89 -12.17
C SER A 79 10.59 0.47 -12.20
N VAL A 80 10.73 -0.27 -11.12
CA VAL A 80 10.08 -1.57 -10.95
C VAL A 80 8.62 -1.35 -10.60
N SER A 81 7.71 -1.90 -11.42
CA SER A 81 6.26 -1.75 -11.27
C SER A 81 5.60 -3.11 -11.13
N LEU A 82 5.02 -3.40 -9.98
CA LEU A 82 4.43 -4.69 -9.67
C LEU A 82 2.94 -4.56 -9.37
N SER A 83 2.16 -5.50 -9.90
CA SER A 83 0.73 -5.57 -9.63
C SER A 83 0.48 -6.14 -8.24
N VAL A 84 -0.35 -5.46 -7.46
CA VAL A 84 -0.69 -5.86 -6.09
C VAL A 84 -1.90 -6.78 -6.11
N LYS A 85 -1.69 -8.02 -5.68
CA LYS A 85 -2.74 -9.03 -5.53
C LYS A 85 -3.48 -8.88 -4.19
N LYS A 86 -2.75 -8.62 -3.10
CA LYS A 86 -3.29 -8.57 -1.75
C LYS A 86 -2.44 -7.70 -0.85
N ILE A 87 -3.07 -6.97 0.07
CA ILE A 87 -2.43 -6.29 1.20
C ILE A 87 -3.02 -6.85 2.48
N ASN A 88 -2.18 -7.32 3.38
CA ASN A 88 -2.55 -7.74 4.72
C ASN A 88 -1.91 -6.80 5.74
N TYR A 89 -2.71 -5.92 6.30
CA TYR A 89 -2.25 -4.91 7.25
C TYR A 89 -1.85 -5.50 8.61
N ASN A 90 -2.51 -6.58 9.03
CA ASN A 90 -2.22 -7.20 10.32
C ASN A 90 -0.88 -7.95 10.32
N SER A 91 -0.56 -8.66 9.23
CA SER A 91 0.73 -9.35 9.05
C SER A 91 1.77 -8.49 8.36
N GLN A 92 1.42 -7.25 7.98
CA GLN A 92 2.27 -6.31 7.26
C GLN A 92 2.90 -6.92 6.01
N GLU A 93 2.05 -7.51 5.19
CA GLU A 93 2.42 -8.25 4.00
C GLU A 93 1.70 -7.73 2.77
N ILE A 94 2.42 -7.60 1.68
CA ILE A 94 1.89 -7.31 0.36
C ILE A 94 2.32 -8.41 -0.60
N ILE A 95 1.35 -9.02 -1.30
CA ILE A 95 1.60 -10.02 -2.34
C ILE A 95 1.57 -9.31 -3.68
N VAL A 96 2.65 -9.43 -4.41
CA VAL A 96 2.85 -8.76 -5.70
C VAL A 96 3.20 -9.77 -6.80
N HIS A 97 2.89 -9.39 -8.03
CA HIS A 97 3.25 -10.15 -9.22
C HIS A 97 3.55 -9.20 -10.38
N ASP A 98 4.22 -9.69 -11.40
CA ASP A 98 4.38 -8.92 -12.62
C ASP A 98 3.08 -8.94 -13.44
N PRO A 99 2.53 -7.77 -13.86
CA PRO A 99 1.28 -7.72 -14.60
C PRO A 99 1.32 -8.43 -15.96
N ASP A 100 2.49 -8.51 -16.56
CA ASP A 100 2.70 -9.15 -17.88
C ASP A 100 3.17 -10.61 -17.76
N PHE A 101 3.16 -11.19 -16.57
CA PHE A 101 3.68 -12.53 -16.27
C PHE A 101 5.14 -12.74 -16.68
N CYS A 102 5.93 -11.68 -16.64
CA CYS A 102 7.37 -11.70 -16.92
C CYS A 102 8.17 -11.04 -15.81
N LEU A 103 8.04 -11.55 -14.61
CA LEU A 103 8.69 -11.00 -13.41
C LEU A 103 10.20 -10.81 -13.62
N GLN A 104 10.84 -11.71 -14.34
CA GLN A 104 12.29 -11.68 -14.61
C GLN A 104 12.75 -10.41 -15.32
N ARG A 105 11.86 -9.75 -16.11
CA ARG A 105 12.19 -8.46 -16.73
C ARG A 105 12.32 -7.36 -15.67
N GLN A 106 11.55 -7.45 -14.59
CA GLN A 106 11.57 -6.49 -13.50
C GLN A 106 12.76 -6.74 -12.54
N LEU A 107 13.20 -8.00 -12.43
CA LEU A 107 14.19 -8.41 -11.43
C LEU A 107 15.56 -7.78 -11.61
N GLN A 108 15.97 -7.48 -12.83
CA GLN A 108 17.24 -6.81 -13.10
C GLN A 108 17.38 -5.49 -12.34
N ASN A 109 16.27 -4.78 -12.17
CA ASN A 109 16.21 -3.49 -11.48
C ASN A 109 15.68 -3.60 -10.06
N LEU A 110 15.28 -4.81 -9.63
CA LEU A 110 14.68 -5.01 -8.32
C LEU A 110 15.76 -4.96 -7.23
N THR A 111 15.80 -3.86 -6.52
CA THR A 111 16.54 -3.74 -5.28
C THR A 111 15.62 -3.19 -4.20
N LEU A 112 15.66 -3.83 -3.04
CA LEU A 112 14.84 -3.44 -1.90
C LEU A 112 15.63 -2.58 -0.90
N SER A 113 16.93 -2.40 -1.07
CA SER A 113 17.79 -1.64 -0.15
C SER A 113 17.39 -0.16 0.00
N ALA A 114 16.80 0.42 -1.05
CA ALA A 114 16.31 1.79 -1.06
C ALA A 114 14.77 1.89 -0.87
N SER A 115 14.13 0.79 -0.47
CA SER A 115 12.68 0.72 -0.26
C SER A 115 12.37 0.37 1.19
N PRO A 116 11.15 0.68 1.69
CA PRO A 116 10.72 0.26 3.02
C PRO A 116 10.35 -1.24 3.09
N PHE A 117 10.50 -1.97 2.01
CA PHE A 117 10.09 -3.37 1.89
C PHE A 117 11.27 -4.33 1.97
N GLN A 118 10.97 -5.54 2.42
CA GLN A 118 11.88 -6.69 2.42
C GLN A 118 11.15 -7.92 1.89
N PHE A 119 11.87 -8.89 1.34
CA PHE A 119 11.27 -10.17 0.99
C PHE A 119 10.73 -10.86 2.24
N LYS A 120 9.48 -11.33 2.16
CA LYS A 120 8.92 -12.22 3.15
C LYS A 120 9.12 -13.65 2.71
N LEU A 121 10.01 -14.35 3.37
CA LEU A 121 10.28 -15.76 3.09
C LEU A 121 9.31 -16.65 3.89
N ALA A 122 8.78 -17.70 3.27
CA ALA A 122 8.13 -18.78 3.98
C ALA A 122 9.17 -19.56 4.82
N SER A 123 8.71 -20.29 5.82
CA SER A 123 9.61 -20.97 6.79
C SER A 123 10.60 -21.96 6.16
N SER A 124 10.32 -22.46 4.96
CA SER A 124 11.17 -23.38 4.20
C SER A 124 11.97 -22.71 3.08
N ASN A 125 11.74 -21.40 2.83
CA ASN A 125 12.33 -20.71 1.70
C ASN A 125 13.50 -19.85 2.15
N TYR A 126 14.46 -19.71 1.27
CA TYR A 126 15.65 -18.91 1.45
C TYR A 126 15.91 -18.02 0.24
N LEU A 127 16.83 -17.10 0.37
CA LEU A 127 17.31 -16.29 -0.73
C LEU A 127 18.41 -17.06 -1.46
N VAL A 128 18.36 -17.01 -2.78
CA VAL A 128 19.31 -17.64 -3.68
C VAL A 128 20.00 -16.56 -4.50
N ASP A 129 21.30 -16.60 -4.55
CA ASP A 129 22.09 -15.76 -5.45
C ASP A 129 22.06 -16.38 -6.85
N CYS A 130 21.45 -15.69 -7.79
CA CYS A 130 21.24 -16.18 -9.15
C CYS A 130 21.99 -15.34 -10.16
N THR A 131 22.59 -16.01 -11.14
CA THR A 131 23.09 -15.39 -12.35
C THR A 131 22.18 -15.71 -13.53
N PHE A 132 21.78 -14.68 -14.28
CA PHE A 132 20.96 -14.81 -15.47
C PHE A 132 21.83 -14.84 -16.72
N PHE A 133 21.55 -15.82 -17.61
CA PHE A 133 22.25 -16.04 -18.85
C PHE A 133 21.29 -16.03 -20.03
N ASN A 134 21.70 -15.36 -21.12
CA ASN A 134 21.12 -15.48 -22.45
C ASN A 134 21.94 -16.49 -23.26
N CYS A 135 21.32 -17.59 -23.69
CA CYS A 135 22.00 -18.68 -24.36
C CYS A 135 21.53 -18.81 -25.81
N SER A 136 22.48 -18.95 -26.76
CA SER A 136 22.14 -19.11 -28.18
C SER A 136 21.60 -20.50 -28.52
N SER A 137 21.65 -21.46 -27.61
CA SER A 137 21.06 -22.80 -27.72
C SER A 137 20.32 -23.20 -26.46
N GLU A 138 19.30 -24.04 -26.62
CA GLU A 138 18.60 -24.62 -25.48
C GLU A 138 19.51 -25.50 -24.65
N LYS A 139 19.31 -25.48 -23.33
CA LYS A 139 20.06 -26.31 -22.38
C LYS A 139 19.21 -27.53 -21.99
N THR A 140 19.80 -28.70 -22.13
CA THR A 140 19.08 -29.98 -21.95
C THR A 140 19.20 -30.54 -20.53
N HIS A 141 20.18 -30.10 -19.74
CA HIS A 141 20.36 -30.53 -18.34
C HIS A 141 19.77 -29.46 -17.41
N LEU A 142 18.45 -29.58 -17.14
CA LEU A 142 17.65 -28.55 -16.45
C LEU A 142 17.77 -28.59 -14.93
N ASP A 143 18.54 -29.50 -14.32
CA ASP A 143 18.63 -29.59 -12.87
C ASP A 143 19.23 -28.32 -12.22
N TYR A 144 19.96 -27.53 -12.98
CA TYR A 144 20.62 -26.29 -12.53
C TYR A 144 20.23 -25.06 -13.34
N PHE A 145 19.48 -25.24 -14.45
CA PHE A 145 19.02 -24.17 -15.30
C PHE A 145 17.51 -23.99 -15.13
N PHE A 146 17.10 -22.89 -14.54
CA PHE A 146 15.69 -22.53 -14.47
C PHE A 146 15.31 -21.74 -15.71
N SER A 147 14.58 -22.36 -16.62
CA SER A 147 14.11 -21.71 -17.85
C SER A 147 13.12 -20.58 -17.51
N ILE A 148 13.34 -19.44 -18.14
CA ILE A 148 12.51 -18.25 -17.96
C ILE A 148 11.56 -18.11 -19.16
N PRO A 149 10.31 -18.54 -19.05
CA PRO A 149 9.40 -18.69 -20.20
C PRO A 149 8.95 -17.37 -20.83
N CYS A 150 9.13 -16.25 -20.15
CA CYS A 150 8.61 -14.95 -20.62
C CYS A 150 9.56 -14.16 -21.52
N THR A 151 10.65 -14.78 -21.93
CA THR A 151 11.66 -14.13 -22.77
C THR A 151 11.35 -14.18 -24.27
N VAL A 152 10.07 -14.39 -24.63
CA VAL A 152 9.59 -14.46 -26.03
C VAL A 152 9.96 -13.23 -26.88
N LEU A 153 10.37 -12.13 -26.25
CA LEU A 153 10.90 -10.95 -26.96
C LEU A 153 12.41 -11.02 -27.22
N LEU A 154 13.13 -11.95 -26.62
CA LEU A 154 14.52 -12.23 -26.91
C LEU A 154 14.57 -13.44 -27.86
N SER A 155 15.35 -13.34 -28.92
CA SER A 155 15.53 -14.42 -29.90
C SER A 155 16.11 -15.71 -29.29
N ASN A 156 16.63 -15.63 -28.09
CA ASN A 156 17.35 -16.71 -27.40
C ASN A 156 16.73 -16.99 -26.02
N PRO A 157 16.77 -18.25 -25.56
CA PRO A 157 16.32 -18.62 -24.24
C PRO A 157 17.17 -17.99 -23.12
N VAL A 158 16.50 -17.58 -22.04
CA VAL A 158 17.14 -17.06 -20.84
C VAL A 158 16.98 -18.08 -19.70
N TYR A 159 18.08 -18.25 -18.97
CA TYR A 159 18.13 -19.15 -17.83
C TYR A 159 18.64 -18.41 -16.59
N ALA A 160 18.07 -18.73 -15.44
CA ALA A 160 18.65 -18.40 -14.14
C ALA A 160 19.43 -19.62 -13.64
N VAL A 161 20.59 -19.36 -13.10
CA VAL A 161 21.47 -20.38 -12.51
C VAL A 161 21.85 -19.93 -11.12
N ASP A 162 21.75 -20.82 -10.14
CA ASP A 162 22.24 -20.58 -8.80
C ASP A 162 23.77 -20.33 -8.86
N SER A 163 24.20 -19.20 -8.32
CA SER A 163 25.60 -18.75 -8.41
C SER A 163 26.58 -19.69 -7.75
N ASP A 164 26.13 -20.44 -6.73
CA ASP A 164 26.97 -21.43 -6.04
C ASP A 164 27.24 -22.65 -6.91
N ASN A 165 26.41 -22.91 -7.92
CA ASN A 165 26.48 -24.06 -8.79
C ASN A 165 27.16 -23.79 -10.15
N ILE A 166 27.56 -22.54 -10.43
CA ILE A 166 28.07 -22.12 -11.76
C ILE A 166 29.42 -22.77 -12.11
N LEU A 167 30.23 -23.19 -11.15
CA LEU A 167 31.68 -23.21 -11.34
C LEU A 167 32.27 -24.47 -11.93
N GLU A 168 31.60 -25.62 -12.00
CA GLU A 168 32.32 -26.84 -12.46
C GLU A 168 31.54 -27.77 -13.39
N LEU A 169 30.25 -27.63 -13.58
CA LEU A 169 29.42 -28.65 -14.26
C LEU A 169 28.61 -28.15 -15.47
N LEU A 170 28.56 -26.83 -15.72
CA LEU A 170 27.66 -26.27 -16.70
C LEU A 170 28.40 -25.86 -17.99
N ASP A 171 27.91 -26.38 -19.12
CA ASP A 171 28.33 -25.88 -20.42
C ASP A 171 27.68 -24.50 -20.70
N LEU A 172 28.40 -23.47 -20.34
CA LEU A 172 28.00 -22.05 -20.60
C LEU A 172 28.63 -21.49 -21.89
N SER A 173 29.28 -22.32 -22.73
CA SER A 173 30.01 -21.87 -23.91
C SER A 173 29.12 -21.12 -24.93
N SER A 174 27.79 -21.39 -24.95
CA SER A 174 26.81 -20.72 -25.79
C SER A 174 26.00 -19.62 -25.06
N CYS A 175 26.42 -19.23 -23.85
CA CYS A 175 25.69 -18.33 -23.00
C CYS A 175 26.46 -17.05 -22.71
N HIS A 176 25.73 -15.93 -22.62
CA HIS A 176 26.25 -14.66 -22.14
C HIS A 176 25.58 -14.28 -20.84
N LYS A 177 26.38 -13.93 -19.83
CA LYS A 177 25.89 -13.43 -18.56
C LYS A 177 25.15 -12.09 -18.78
N ILE A 178 23.96 -11.94 -18.19
CA ILE A 178 23.16 -10.72 -18.24
C ILE A 178 23.34 -9.92 -16.96
N TYR A 179 22.96 -10.49 -15.80
CA TYR A 179 23.07 -9.84 -14.48
C TYR A 179 23.04 -10.89 -13.34
N ASP A 180 23.42 -10.44 -12.14
CA ASP A 180 23.27 -11.18 -10.89
C ASP A 180 22.18 -10.53 -10.05
N VAL A 181 21.45 -11.36 -9.30
CA VAL A 181 20.40 -10.89 -8.37
C VAL A 181 20.15 -11.93 -7.28
N THR A 182 19.87 -11.47 -6.07
CA THR A 182 19.48 -12.33 -4.95
C THR A 182 17.95 -12.37 -4.86
N LEU A 183 17.34 -13.54 -4.95
CA LEU A 183 15.89 -13.75 -5.04
C LEU A 183 15.40 -14.83 -4.08
N PRO A 184 14.11 -14.77 -3.66
CA PRO A 184 13.43 -15.92 -3.06
C PRO A 184 13.46 -17.13 -4.00
N GLN A 185 13.71 -18.31 -3.45
CA GLN A 185 13.74 -19.56 -4.20
C GLN A 185 12.47 -19.82 -5.01
N ASP A 186 11.30 -19.41 -4.51
CA ASP A 186 10.03 -19.59 -5.24
C ASP A 186 10.05 -18.90 -6.61
N ILE A 187 10.64 -17.71 -6.71
CA ILE A 187 10.78 -16.99 -7.98
C ILE A 187 11.69 -17.74 -8.93
N VAL A 188 12.79 -18.28 -8.40
CA VAL A 188 13.74 -19.11 -9.18
C VAL A 188 13.05 -20.36 -9.70
N ASN A 189 12.16 -20.95 -8.93
CA ASN A 189 11.35 -22.12 -9.30
C ASN A 189 10.20 -21.79 -10.27
N GLY A 190 10.06 -20.54 -10.71
CA GLY A 190 9.10 -20.14 -11.74
C GLY A 190 7.82 -19.49 -11.22
N GLU A 191 7.70 -19.22 -9.93
CA GLU A 191 6.56 -18.47 -9.42
C GLU A 191 6.61 -17.02 -9.92
N ASN A 192 5.46 -16.54 -10.41
CA ASN A 192 5.32 -15.16 -10.90
C ASN A 192 4.82 -14.19 -9.82
N TYR A 193 4.84 -14.58 -8.58
CA TYR A 193 4.46 -13.73 -7.45
C TYR A 193 5.40 -13.94 -6.28
N PHE A 194 5.48 -12.94 -5.41
CA PHE A 194 6.21 -13.04 -4.15
C PHE A 194 5.59 -12.12 -3.11
N SER A 195 5.97 -12.35 -1.87
CA SER A 195 5.51 -11.54 -0.74
C SER A 195 6.61 -10.59 -0.29
N LEU A 196 6.21 -9.35 -0.06
CA LEU A 196 7.02 -8.34 0.62
C LEU A 196 6.43 -8.05 1.98
N THR A 197 7.26 -7.69 2.92
CA THR A 197 6.87 -7.21 4.24
C THR A 197 7.49 -5.84 4.51
N TRP A 198 6.90 -5.10 5.42
CA TRP A 198 7.45 -3.83 5.91
C TRP A 198 7.60 -3.85 7.43
N SER A 199 8.34 -2.89 7.99
CA SER A 199 8.66 -2.85 9.42
C SER A 199 7.41 -2.76 10.30
N GLU A 200 7.37 -3.52 11.40
CA GLU A 200 6.34 -3.42 12.44
C GLU A 200 6.23 -2.03 13.06
N LEU A 201 7.31 -1.24 13.04
CA LEU A 201 7.30 0.14 13.52
C LEU A 201 6.36 1.03 12.71
N ILE A 202 6.03 0.61 11.47
CA ILE A 202 5.07 1.31 10.62
C ILE A 202 3.69 0.69 10.83
N CYS A 203 2.94 1.16 11.82
CA CYS A 203 1.54 0.79 12.09
C CYS A 203 1.24 -0.60 12.65
N GLY A 204 2.19 -1.51 12.76
CA GLY A 204 1.92 -2.89 13.17
C GLY A 204 1.18 -3.00 14.51
N ASN A 205 1.54 -2.18 15.47
CA ASN A 205 0.87 -2.13 16.78
C ASN A 205 -0.55 -1.59 16.67
N CYS A 206 -0.76 -0.51 15.90
CA CYS A 206 -2.09 0.08 15.72
C CYS A 206 -3.07 -0.92 15.12
N GLU A 207 -2.64 -1.66 14.10
CA GLU A 207 -3.45 -2.67 13.43
C GLU A 207 -3.85 -3.82 14.37
N ARG A 208 -2.91 -4.30 15.19
CA ARG A 208 -3.19 -5.36 16.19
C ARG A 208 -4.18 -4.90 17.27
N GLU A 209 -4.17 -3.61 17.60
CA GLU A 209 -5.11 -3.01 18.56
C GLU A 209 -6.43 -2.58 17.91
N GLY A 210 -6.62 -2.80 16.61
CA GLY A 210 -7.81 -2.39 15.88
C GLY A 210 -7.96 -0.88 15.73
N LYS A 211 -6.86 -0.12 15.92
CA LYS A 211 -6.80 1.33 15.74
C LYS A 211 -6.43 1.71 14.31
N LYS A 212 -6.72 2.94 13.92
CA LYS A 212 -6.17 3.53 12.70
C LYS A 212 -4.76 4.06 12.97
N CYS A 213 -3.96 4.10 11.90
CA CYS A 213 -2.62 4.64 11.92
C CYS A 213 -2.53 5.85 11.00
N ARG A 214 -1.69 6.83 11.35
CA ARG A 214 -1.36 7.98 10.51
C ARG A 214 0.06 8.47 10.76
N LEU A 215 0.56 9.35 9.90
CA LEU A 215 1.78 10.08 10.19
C LEU A 215 1.57 11.07 11.34
N LYS A 216 2.54 11.12 12.24
CA LYS A 216 2.63 12.15 13.26
C LYS A 216 3.20 13.41 12.60
N GLY A 217 2.46 14.50 12.70
CA GLY A 217 2.80 15.76 12.04
C GLY A 217 4.06 16.42 12.62
N ASN A 218 5.23 15.97 12.21
CA ASN A 218 6.52 16.60 12.53
C ASN A 218 7.26 16.95 11.23
N LEU A 219 7.19 18.22 10.83
CA LEU A 219 8.00 18.78 9.75
C LEU A 219 9.49 18.71 10.15
N GLY A 220 10.29 17.91 9.45
CA GLY A 220 11.75 17.95 9.51
C GLY A 220 12.46 16.85 10.31
N LYS A 221 11.76 15.82 10.75
CA LYS A 221 12.32 14.60 11.36
C LYS A 221 11.96 13.37 10.52
N GLU A 222 12.61 12.24 10.83
CA GLU A 222 12.18 10.96 10.27
C GLU A 222 10.66 10.76 10.47
N PRO A 223 9.97 10.21 9.48
CA PRO A 223 8.52 10.05 9.54
C PRO A 223 8.14 9.09 10.66
N GLU A 224 7.49 9.61 11.70
CA GLU A 224 6.94 8.84 12.80
C GLU A 224 5.46 8.54 12.57
N THR A 225 4.98 7.41 13.08
CA THR A 225 3.56 7.03 13.05
C THR A 225 2.91 7.09 14.42
N GLU A 226 1.61 7.35 14.47
CA GLU A 226 0.81 7.30 15.68
C GLU A 226 -0.49 6.55 15.47
N CYS A 227 -0.97 5.89 16.54
CA CYS A 227 -2.27 5.24 16.54
C CYS A 227 -3.36 6.24 16.90
N ILE A 228 -4.47 6.22 16.16
CA ILE A 228 -5.68 6.97 16.48
C ILE A 228 -6.86 6.02 16.65
N ASP A 229 -7.70 6.30 17.64
CA ASP A 229 -8.91 5.52 17.83
C ASP A 229 -9.83 5.71 16.63
N GLN A 230 -10.48 4.62 16.18
CA GLN A 230 -11.54 4.77 15.20
C GLN A 230 -12.66 5.57 15.87
N PRO A 231 -13.20 6.63 15.24
CA PRO A 231 -14.39 7.28 15.76
C PRO A 231 -15.43 6.17 15.93
N GLY A 232 -15.79 5.89 17.17
CA GLY A 232 -16.84 4.94 17.49
C GLY A 232 -18.05 5.29 16.64
N LYS A 233 -18.84 4.32 16.19
CA LYS A 233 -20.16 4.57 15.59
C LYS A 233 -20.90 5.44 16.60
N GLY A 234 -20.85 6.74 16.38
CA GLY A 234 -21.26 7.74 17.36
C GLY A 234 -22.69 7.47 17.78
N THR A 235 -22.87 7.06 19.02
CA THR A 235 -24.12 7.30 19.72
C THR A 235 -24.26 8.83 19.72
N ILE A 236 -25.22 9.33 18.97
CA ILE A 236 -25.58 10.76 18.97
C ILE A 236 -26.06 11.04 20.39
N TRP A 237 -25.17 11.54 21.25
CA TRP A 237 -25.58 12.16 22.51
C TRP A 237 -26.27 13.46 22.13
N ILE A 238 -27.60 13.40 21.93
CA ILE A 238 -28.42 14.58 21.92
C ILE A 238 -28.33 15.12 23.36
N HIS A 239 -27.54 16.17 23.51
CA HIS A 239 -27.42 16.85 24.78
C HIS A 239 -28.81 17.40 25.13
N SER A 240 -29.44 16.77 26.10
CA SER A 240 -30.80 17.16 26.62
C SER A 240 -30.85 18.56 27.26
N SER A 241 -29.78 19.34 27.14
CA SER A 241 -29.69 20.70 27.69
C SER A 241 -30.55 21.75 26.94
N LEU A 242 -31.04 21.41 25.73
CA LEU A 242 -31.84 22.34 24.95
C LEU A 242 -33.37 22.33 25.28
N ILE A 243 -33.83 21.32 26.00
CA ILE A 243 -35.28 21.20 26.31
C ILE A 243 -35.69 22.10 27.49
N ASN A 244 -34.75 22.59 28.29
CA ASN A 244 -35.05 23.39 29.46
C ASN A 244 -35.12 24.91 29.20
N LEU A 245 -34.92 25.37 27.97
CA LEU A 245 -34.99 26.81 27.64
C LEU A 245 -36.36 27.27 27.10
N LEU A 246 -37.27 26.35 26.78
CA LEU A 246 -38.61 26.67 26.26
C LEU A 246 -39.65 27.19 27.28
N PRO A 247 -39.56 26.93 28.60
CA PRO A 247 -40.56 27.41 29.54
C PRO A 247 -40.45 28.90 29.90
N LEU A 248 -39.30 29.55 29.63
CA LEU A 248 -39.08 30.93 30.09
C LEU A 248 -39.79 32.04 29.30
N CYS A 249 -40.31 31.72 28.12
CA CYS A 249 -41.03 32.70 27.28
C CYS A 249 -42.57 32.64 27.43
N TYR A 250 -43.15 31.70 28.21
CA TYR A 250 -44.58 31.49 28.25
C TYR A 250 -45.27 32.06 29.52
N SER A 251 -44.57 32.78 30.38
CA SER A 251 -45.15 33.38 31.58
C SER A 251 -45.03 34.89 31.52
N LYS A 252 -45.95 35.57 30.80
CA LYS A 252 -46.54 36.87 31.07
C LYS A 252 -47.41 37.34 29.90
N SER A 253 -48.68 37.04 29.94
CA SER A 253 -49.76 37.89 29.40
C SER A 253 -50.70 38.18 30.53
#